data_d01246f70c9cc5ef8450028658fb2a08
#
_entry.id   d01246f70c9cc5ef8450028658fb2a08
#
_cell.length_a   1.000
_cell.length_b   1.000
_cell.length_c   1.000
_cell.angle_alpha   90.00
_cell.angle_beta   90.00
_cell.angle_gamma   90.00
#
_symmetry.space_group_name_H-M   'P 1'
#
loop_
_entity.id
_entity.type
_entity.pdbx_description
1 polymer ?
#
loop_
_entity_poly.entity_id
_entity_poly.type
_entity_poly.pdbx_seq_one_letter_code
_entity_poly.pdbx_strand_id
1 'polypeptide(L)'
;MLPMDKRYTVLVGNYGSGKTELAIAIARTQRAQEAEGRVALVDLDIVNPYFRSAEQHALLEAEGIEVFMPSFAMSTVDIPALPAQIQAVFEQPYAHVVIDVGGDDTGATALGRYARYTRALREEMNVLYVVNPCRPLSASVEDIAGLYRLIERQ
;
A
#
# COMPACT_ATOMS: atom_id res chain seq x y z
N MET A 1 11.65 -16.42 2.65
CA MET A 1 11.34 -15.27 3.53
C MET A 1 11.16 -14.06 2.63
N LEU A 2 10.07 -13.30 2.80
CA LEU A 2 9.89 -12.05 2.05
C LEU A 2 11.00 -11.06 2.44
N PRO A 3 11.53 -10.26 1.49
CA PRO A 3 12.47 -9.21 1.81
C PRO A 3 11.74 -8.09 2.59
N MET A 4 11.97 -8.04 3.89
CA MET A 4 11.32 -7.08 4.80
C MET A 4 12.36 -6.30 5.62
N ASP A 5 13.55 -6.18 5.05
CA ASP A 5 14.73 -5.55 5.65
C ASP A 5 14.76 -4.03 5.46
N LYS A 6 13.87 -3.50 4.61
CA LYS A 6 13.81 -2.08 4.31
C LYS A 6 12.64 -1.40 5.04
N ARG A 7 12.76 -0.09 5.20
CA ARG A 7 11.78 0.74 5.90
C ARG A 7 10.42 0.75 5.22
N TYR A 8 10.37 0.76 3.89
CA TYR A 8 9.13 0.79 3.12
C TYR A 8 8.91 -0.54 2.40
N THR A 9 7.67 -1.04 2.47
CA THR A 9 7.20 -2.19 1.69
C THR A 9 5.97 -1.75 0.89
N VAL A 10 6.11 -1.72 -0.43
CA VAL A 10 5.05 -1.33 -1.36
C VAL A 10 4.48 -2.59 -2.01
N LEU A 11 3.19 -2.80 -1.90
CA LEU A 11 2.50 -3.93 -2.53
C LEU A 11 1.75 -3.43 -3.76
N VAL A 12 2.10 -4.00 -4.91
CA VAL A 12 1.44 -3.77 -6.19
C VAL A 12 0.93 -5.09 -6.77
N GLY A 13 -0.01 -5.05 -7.67
CA GLY A 13 -0.55 -6.25 -8.29
C GLY A 13 -2.01 -6.07 -8.65
N ASN A 14 -2.59 -7.05 -9.35
CA ASN A 14 -3.94 -6.94 -9.88
C ASN A 14 -5.01 -7.01 -8.78
N TYR A 15 -6.22 -6.56 -9.12
CA TYR A 15 -7.39 -6.68 -8.25
C TYR A 15 -7.63 -8.14 -7.83
N GLY A 16 -7.92 -8.34 -6.54
CA GLY A 16 -8.18 -9.68 -5.98
C GLY A 16 -6.95 -10.57 -5.85
N SER A 17 -5.73 -10.04 -5.98
CA SER A 17 -4.49 -10.80 -5.76
C SER A 17 -4.19 -11.07 -4.28
N GLY A 18 -4.88 -10.41 -3.34
CA GLY A 18 -4.65 -10.55 -1.91
C GLY A 18 -3.66 -9.54 -1.31
N LYS A 19 -3.39 -8.43 -2.01
CA LYS A 19 -2.47 -7.38 -1.55
C LYS A 19 -2.81 -6.88 -0.16
N THR A 20 -4.06 -6.51 0.06
CA THR A 20 -4.52 -5.93 1.33
C THR A 20 -4.33 -6.89 2.50
N GLU A 21 -4.71 -8.16 2.33
CA GLU A 21 -4.48 -9.19 3.36
C GLU A 21 -2.99 -9.37 3.66
N LEU A 22 -2.18 -9.36 2.60
CA LEU A 22 -0.73 -9.45 2.75
C LEU A 22 -0.15 -8.18 3.42
N ALA A 23 -0.66 -6.99 3.07
CA ALA A 23 -0.24 -5.73 3.68
C ALA A 23 -0.50 -5.71 5.19
N ILE A 24 -1.70 -6.15 5.60
CA ILE A 24 -2.06 -6.29 7.02
C ILE A 24 -1.13 -7.29 7.72
N ALA A 25 -0.91 -8.46 7.12
CA ALA A 25 -0.06 -9.49 7.70
C ALA A 25 1.39 -9.01 7.87
N ILE A 26 1.91 -8.26 6.89
CA ILE A 26 3.24 -7.64 6.97
C ILE A 26 3.28 -6.58 8.08
N ALA A 27 2.32 -5.66 8.13
CA ALA A 27 2.28 -4.60 9.13
C ALA A 27 2.23 -5.18 10.55
N ARG A 28 1.41 -6.21 10.79
CA ARG A 28 1.35 -6.93 12.07
C ARG A 28 2.68 -7.62 12.42
N THR A 29 3.32 -8.24 11.42
CA THR A 29 4.61 -8.91 11.62
C THR A 29 5.69 -7.88 12.00
N GLN A 30 5.73 -6.74 11.30
CA GLN A 30 6.65 -5.66 11.61
C GLN A 30 6.36 -5.06 13.00
N ARG A 31 5.08 -4.84 13.35
CA ARG A 31 4.71 -4.37 14.69
C ARG A 31 5.15 -5.31 15.79
N ALA A 32 5.02 -6.62 15.58
CA ALA A 32 5.44 -7.63 16.56
C ALA A 32 6.96 -7.71 16.75
N GLN A 33 7.73 -7.35 15.73
CA GLN A 33 9.20 -7.36 15.76
C GLN A 33 9.79 -6.03 16.25
N GLU A 34 9.05 -4.94 16.11
CA GLU A 34 9.49 -3.59 16.44
C GLU A 34 8.95 -3.17 17.84
N ALA A 35 9.83 -3.11 18.83
CA ALA A 35 9.41 -2.83 20.20
C ALA A 35 9.01 -1.35 20.41
N GLU A 36 9.78 -0.41 19.85
CA GLU A 36 9.65 1.03 20.16
C GLU A 36 9.32 1.88 18.92
N GLY A 37 9.64 1.39 17.72
CA GLY A 37 9.43 2.12 16.47
C GLY A 37 7.96 2.17 16.06
N ARG A 38 7.57 3.24 15.35
CA ARG A 38 6.23 3.40 14.78
C ARG A 38 6.08 2.57 13.51
N VAL A 39 4.94 1.92 13.36
CA VAL A 39 4.58 1.17 12.14
C VAL A 39 3.35 1.81 11.52
N ALA A 40 3.42 2.08 10.21
CA ALA A 40 2.32 2.64 9.44
C ALA A 40 1.82 1.67 8.38
N LEU A 41 0.52 1.68 8.14
CA LEU A 41 -0.14 1.03 7.02
C LEU A 41 -0.90 2.08 6.22
N VAL A 42 -0.56 2.21 4.94
CA VAL A 42 -1.14 3.19 4.01
C VAL A 42 -1.98 2.44 2.97
N ASP A 43 -3.27 2.72 2.93
CA ASP A 43 -4.18 2.22 1.89
C ASP A 43 -4.31 3.27 0.79
N LEU A 44 -3.83 2.97 -0.40
CA LEU A 44 -3.97 3.79 -1.60
C LEU A 44 -5.00 3.23 -2.59
N ASP A 45 -5.80 2.23 -2.21
CA ASP A 45 -6.90 1.75 -3.04
C ASP A 45 -8.09 2.71 -2.97
N ILE A 46 -8.19 3.58 -3.97
CA ILE A 46 -9.24 4.60 -4.08
C ILE A 46 -10.59 3.96 -4.46
N VAL A 47 -10.56 2.86 -5.18
CA VAL A 47 -11.77 2.23 -5.75
C VAL A 47 -12.45 1.30 -4.74
N ASN A 48 -11.67 0.57 -3.98
CA ASN A 48 -12.19 -0.41 -3.04
C ASN A 48 -11.43 -0.40 -1.71
N PRO A 49 -11.50 0.69 -0.95
CA PRO A 49 -10.77 0.79 0.31
C PRO A 49 -11.31 -0.24 1.31
N TYR A 50 -10.48 -1.23 1.58
CA TYR A 50 -10.78 -2.33 2.50
C TYR A 50 -10.99 -1.85 3.93
N PHE A 51 -10.26 -0.81 4.34
CA PHE A 51 -10.29 -0.24 5.69
C PHE A 51 -11.47 0.70 5.96
N ARG A 52 -12.47 0.74 5.07
CA ARG A 52 -13.69 1.56 5.30
C ARG A 52 -14.51 1.12 6.51
N SER A 53 -14.37 -0.11 6.99
CA SER A 53 -15.00 -0.45 8.26
C SER A 53 -14.22 0.22 9.39
N ALA A 54 -14.88 1.10 10.12
CA ALA A 54 -14.32 1.73 11.32
C ALA A 54 -13.80 0.69 12.33
N GLU A 55 -14.34 -0.50 12.28
CA GLU A 55 -13.97 -1.63 13.12
C GLU A 55 -12.58 -2.18 12.80
N GLN A 56 -12.26 -2.38 11.52
CA GLN A 56 -10.93 -2.85 11.09
C GLN A 56 -9.85 -1.81 11.39
N HIS A 57 -10.15 -0.54 11.16
CA HIS A 57 -9.26 0.56 11.48
C HIS A 57 -8.95 0.60 12.98
N ALA A 58 -9.99 0.59 13.82
CA ALA A 58 -9.85 0.61 15.28
C ALA A 58 -9.07 -0.60 15.81
N LEU A 59 -9.22 -1.77 15.18
CA LEU A 59 -8.48 -2.97 15.56
C LEU A 59 -6.98 -2.81 15.30
N LEU A 60 -6.59 -2.33 14.12
CA LEU A 60 -5.19 -2.11 13.77
C LEU A 60 -4.55 -1.02 14.62
N GLU A 61 -5.28 0.05 14.91
CA GLU A 61 -4.81 1.09 15.84
C GLU A 61 -4.60 0.56 17.27
N ALA A 62 -5.50 -0.29 17.75
CA ALA A 62 -5.36 -0.95 19.04
C ALA A 62 -4.13 -1.90 19.09
N GLU A 63 -3.72 -2.45 17.95
CA GLU A 63 -2.50 -3.23 17.78
C GLU A 63 -1.23 -2.34 17.67
N GLY A 64 -1.36 -1.01 17.69
CA GLY A 64 -0.26 -0.05 17.57
C GLY A 64 0.23 0.17 16.14
N ILE A 65 -0.64 -0.04 15.15
CA ILE A 65 -0.37 0.24 13.73
C ILE A 65 -1.15 1.50 13.35
N GLU A 66 -0.46 2.53 12.88
CA GLU A 66 -1.10 3.75 12.39
C GLU A 66 -1.61 3.56 10.97
N VAL A 67 -2.93 3.73 10.77
CA VAL A 67 -3.57 3.49 9.47
C VAL A 67 -3.88 4.81 8.78
N PHE A 68 -3.43 4.94 7.52
CA PHE A 68 -3.66 6.09 6.67
C PHE A 68 -4.44 5.67 5.43
N MET A 69 -5.51 6.40 5.13
CA MET A 69 -6.32 6.20 3.93
C MET A 69 -6.72 7.55 3.34
N PRO A 70 -6.98 7.62 2.02
CA PRO A 70 -7.54 8.81 1.42
C PRO A 70 -8.88 9.12 2.07
N SER A 71 -9.02 10.29 2.69
CA SER A 71 -10.34 10.76 3.11
C SER A 71 -11.08 11.23 1.87
N PHE A 72 -12.11 10.51 1.47
CA PHE A 72 -13.12 11.05 0.58
C PHE A 72 -13.94 12.04 1.41
N ALA A 73 -13.42 13.25 1.57
CA ALA A 73 -14.26 14.34 2.00
C ALA A 73 -15.41 14.40 0.99
N MET A 74 -16.64 14.39 1.48
CA MET A 74 -17.85 14.70 0.73
C MET A 74 -17.81 16.20 0.37
N SER A 75 -16.80 16.61 -0.38
CA SER A 75 -16.67 17.94 -0.93
C SER A 75 -16.93 17.84 -2.42
N THR A 76 -17.83 18.68 -2.89
CA THR A 76 -18.20 18.92 -4.29
C THR A 76 -17.06 19.46 -5.16
N VAL A 77 -15.81 19.24 -4.79
CA VAL A 77 -14.63 19.68 -5.54
C VAL A 77 -13.95 18.43 -6.09
N ASP A 78 -13.94 18.31 -7.41
CA ASP A 78 -13.52 17.20 -8.25
C ASP A 78 -12.01 16.83 -8.21
N ILE A 79 -11.28 17.21 -7.18
CA ILE A 79 -9.88 16.82 -7.01
C ILE A 79 -9.76 16.15 -5.64
N PRO A 80 -9.62 14.82 -5.56
CA PRO A 80 -9.24 14.17 -4.32
C PRO A 80 -7.86 14.69 -3.93
N ALA A 81 -7.82 15.65 -3.02
CA ALA A 81 -6.58 16.03 -2.36
C ALA A 81 -6.13 14.81 -1.57
N LEU A 82 -5.01 14.22 -1.98
CA LEU A 82 -4.37 13.19 -1.17
C LEU A 82 -4.00 13.85 0.16
N PRO A 83 -4.43 13.28 1.30
CA PRO A 83 -4.27 13.94 2.58
C PRO A 83 -2.81 14.25 2.85
N ALA A 84 -2.54 15.43 3.40
CA ALA A 84 -1.23 15.80 3.92
C ALA A 84 -0.68 14.75 4.90
N GLN A 85 -1.57 14.00 5.53
CA GLN A 85 -1.26 12.86 6.41
C GLN A 85 -0.48 11.75 5.70
N ILE A 86 -0.82 11.39 4.44
CA ILE A 86 -0.08 10.37 3.69
C ILE A 86 1.30 10.90 3.29
N GLN A 87 1.42 12.18 2.96
CA GLN A 87 2.72 12.81 2.71
C GLN A 87 3.61 12.74 3.96
N ALA A 88 3.05 13.00 5.14
CA ALA A 88 3.77 12.96 6.41
C ALA A 88 4.40 11.58 6.71
N VAL A 89 3.84 10.50 6.17
CA VAL A 89 4.40 9.14 6.35
C VAL A 89 5.82 9.03 5.74
N PHE A 90 6.10 9.77 4.67
CA PHE A 90 7.43 9.80 4.05
C PHE A 90 8.41 10.73 4.78
N GLU A 91 7.92 11.67 5.56
CA GLU A 91 8.71 12.72 6.22
C GLU A 91 8.97 12.40 7.71
N GLN A 92 8.14 11.56 8.32
CA GLN A 92 8.25 11.20 9.74
C GLN A 92 9.11 9.94 9.96
N PRO A 93 9.68 9.77 11.16
CA PRO A 93 10.57 8.65 11.47
C PRO A 93 9.79 7.37 11.82
N TYR A 94 9.10 6.78 10.85
CA TYR A 94 8.56 5.44 10.99
C TYR A 94 9.67 4.39 10.89
N ALA A 95 9.61 3.36 11.72
CA ALA A 95 10.48 2.20 11.59
C ALA A 95 10.11 1.38 10.35
N HIS A 96 8.80 1.17 10.15
CA HIS A 96 8.27 0.45 9.01
C HIS A 96 7.01 1.11 8.46
N VAL A 97 6.89 1.14 7.13
CA VAL A 97 5.75 1.65 6.39
C VAL A 97 5.33 0.62 5.34
N VAL A 98 4.10 0.14 5.43
CA VAL A 98 3.52 -0.75 4.42
C VAL A 98 2.53 0.05 3.58
N ILE A 99 2.67 0.00 2.26
CA ILE A 99 1.82 0.74 1.32
C ILE A 99 1.07 -0.25 0.45
N ASP A 100 -0.25 -0.31 0.61
CA ASP A 100 -1.15 -1.09 -0.23
C ASP A 100 -1.64 -0.25 -1.40
N VAL A 101 -1.23 -0.60 -2.61
CA VAL A 101 -1.57 0.14 -3.84
C VAL A 101 -2.75 -0.54 -4.53
N GLY A 102 -3.74 0.23 -4.94
CA GLY A 102 -4.90 -0.26 -5.70
C GLY A 102 -4.49 -1.07 -6.93
N GLY A 103 -5.31 -2.05 -7.28
CA GLY A 103 -5.00 -3.04 -8.33
C GLY A 103 -5.25 -2.59 -9.76
N ASP A 104 -5.52 -1.32 -9.98
CA ASP A 104 -5.85 -0.70 -11.26
C ASP A 104 -4.98 0.53 -11.56
N ASP A 105 -5.25 1.18 -12.68
CA ASP A 105 -4.56 2.39 -13.12
C ASP A 105 -4.70 3.55 -12.11
N THR A 106 -5.78 3.56 -11.33
CA THR A 106 -6.01 4.60 -10.30
C THR A 106 -5.08 4.44 -9.11
N GLY A 107 -4.79 3.20 -8.70
CA GLY A 107 -3.82 2.91 -7.64
C GLY A 107 -2.40 3.31 -8.05
N ALA A 108 -1.98 2.95 -9.26
CA ALA A 108 -0.69 3.37 -9.81
C ALA A 108 -0.59 4.90 -9.93
N THR A 109 -1.66 5.58 -10.37
CA THR A 109 -1.75 7.04 -10.42
C THR A 109 -1.65 7.65 -9.01
N ALA A 110 -2.30 7.04 -8.01
CA ALA A 110 -2.22 7.49 -6.62
C ALA A 110 -0.78 7.43 -6.10
N LEU A 111 -0.07 6.33 -6.35
CA LEU A 111 1.35 6.20 -6.00
C LEU A 111 2.21 7.21 -6.77
N GLY A 112 1.91 7.44 -8.05
CA GLY A 112 2.63 8.39 -8.90
C GLY A 112 2.62 9.83 -8.35
N ARG A 113 1.60 10.24 -7.60
CA ARG A 113 1.56 11.54 -6.92
C ARG A 113 2.65 11.68 -5.85
N TYR A 114 3.17 10.58 -5.32
CA TYR A 114 4.28 10.55 -4.37
C TYR A 114 5.62 10.24 -5.04
N ALA A 115 5.71 10.29 -6.38
CA ALA A 115 6.90 9.89 -7.13
C ALA A 115 8.19 10.60 -6.68
N ARG A 116 8.11 11.84 -6.18
CA ARG A 116 9.26 12.55 -5.62
C ARG A 116 9.84 11.83 -4.40
N TYR A 117 8.98 11.29 -3.53
CA TYR A 117 9.40 10.55 -2.33
C TYR A 117 9.86 9.15 -2.67
N THR A 118 9.09 8.43 -3.50
CA THR A 118 9.43 7.06 -3.88
C THR A 118 10.75 6.99 -4.64
N ARG A 119 11.05 7.99 -5.47
CA ARG A 119 12.38 8.10 -6.15
C ARG A 119 13.51 8.43 -5.18
N ALA A 120 13.29 9.34 -4.24
CA ALA A 120 14.30 9.73 -3.25
C ALA A 120 14.61 8.59 -2.27
N LEU A 121 13.62 7.78 -1.92
CA LEU A 121 13.69 6.72 -0.92
C LEU A 121 13.79 5.31 -1.53
N ARG A 122 14.05 5.20 -2.84
CA ARG A 122 14.04 3.91 -3.57
C ARG A 122 14.93 2.83 -2.93
N GLU A 123 16.06 3.22 -2.38
CA GLU A 123 17.00 2.29 -1.73
C GLU A 123 16.45 1.76 -0.39
N GLU A 124 15.51 2.48 0.21
CA GLU A 124 14.79 2.10 1.44
C GLU A 124 13.48 1.37 1.15
N MET A 125 13.17 1.05 -0.13
CA MET A 125 11.89 0.44 -0.54
C MET A 125 12.07 -0.99 -1.06
N ASN A 126 11.21 -1.88 -0.60
CA ASN A 126 10.91 -3.15 -1.26
C ASN A 126 9.59 -3.00 -2.01
N VAL A 127 9.56 -3.34 -3.30
CA VAL A 127 8.33 -3.39 -4.09
C VAL A 127 7.99 -4.85 -4.35
N LEU A 128 6.82 -5.28 -3.88
CA LEU A 128 6.33 -6.63 -3.99
C LEU A 128 5.19 -6.68 -4.99
N TYR A 129 5.37 -7.42 -6.08
CA TYR A 129 4.31 -7.71 -7.02
C TYR A 129 3.54 -8.95 -6.58
N VAL A 130 2.29 -8.74 -6.12
CA VAL A 130 1.44 -9.80 -5.55
C VAL A 130 0.59 -10.44 -6.65
N VAL A 131 0.74 -11.73 -6.82
CA VAL A 131 0.05 -12.53 -7.85
C VAL A 131 -0.81 -13.61 -7.20
N ASN A 132 -2.06 -13.72 -7.66
CA ASN A 132 -2.92 -14.85 -7.34
C ASN A 132 -3.18 -15.68 -8.61
N PRO A 133 -2.53 -16.84 -8.78
CA PRO A 133 -2.68 -17.65 -9.99
C PRO A 133 -4.08 -18.28 -10.14
N CYS A 134 -4.91 -18.24 -9.10
CA CYS A 134 -6.29 -18.71 -9.16
C CYS A 134 -7.26 -17.67 -9.78
N ARG A 135 -6.75 -16.50 -10.19
CA ARG A 135 -7.57 -15.48 -10.86
C ARG A 135 -7.40 -15.57 -12.38
N PRO A 136 -8.49 -15.42 -13.17
CA PRO A 136 -8.44 -15.57 -14.62
C PRO A 136 -7.39 -14.68 -15.31
N LEU A 137 -7.20 -13.43 -14.83
CA LEU A 137 -6.24 -12.47 -15.40
C LEU A 137 -4.78 -12.74 -15.02
N SER A 138 -4.49 -13.75 -14.23
CA SER A 138 -3.15 -14.14 -13.80
C SER A 138 -2.97 -15.66 -13.78
N ALA A 139 -3.69 -16.34 -14.65
CA ALA A 139 -3.67 -17.80 -14.74
C ALA A 139 -2.45 -18.35 -15.50
N SER A 140 -1.81 -17.54 -16.33
CA SER A 140 -0.60 -17.90 -17.06
C SER A 140 0.58 -16.98 -16.75
N VAL A 141 1.79 -17.43 -17.03
CA VAL A 141 3.01 -16.62 -16.87
C VAL A 141 2.99 -15.41 -17.82
N GLU A 142 2.43 -15.58 -19.01
CA GLU A 142 2.27 -14.53 -20.00
C GLU A 142 1.34 -13.42 -19.53
N ASP A 143 0.21 -13.79 -18.91
CA ASP A 143 -0.74 -12.83 -18.32
C ASP A 143 -0.08 -12.05 -17.18
N ILE A 144 0.60 -12.74 -16.27
CA ILE A 144 1.33 -12.13 -15.14
C ILE A 144 2.39 -11.15 -15.65
N ALA A 145 3.18 -11.54 -16.65
CA ALA A 145 4.20 -10.67 -17.23
C ALA A 145 3.58 -9.47 -17.96
N GLY A 146 2.43 -9.66 -18.61
CA GLY A 146 1.66 -8.58 -19.24
C GLY A 146 1.20 -7.54 -18.22
N LEU A 147 0.60 -7.96 -17.11
CA LEU A 147 0.13 -7.11 -16.03
C LEU A 147 1.30 -6.39 -15.33
N TYR A 148 2.40 -7.09 -15.07
CA TYR A 148 3.60 -6.48 -14.50
C TYR A 148 4.11 -5.30 -15.35
N ARG A 149 4.21 -5.50 -16.68
CA ARG A 149 4.65 -4.44 -17.61
C ARG A 149 3.72 -3.22 -17.63
N LEU A 150 2.42 -3.41 -17.39
CA LEU A 150 1.47 -2.29 -17.28
C LEU A 150 1.75 -1.45 -16.03
N ILE A 151 2.02 -2.10 -14.90
CA ILE A 151 2.35 -1.43 -13.62
C ILE A 151 3.70 -0.71 -13.72
N GLU A 152 4.71 -1.34 -14.36
CA GLU A 152 6.06 -0.78 -14.49
C GLU A 152 6.11 0.51 -15.33
N ARG A 153 5.10 0.73 -16.20
CA ARG A 153 5.01 1.93 -17.06
C ARG A 153 4.37 3.15 -16.40
N GLN A 154 3.74 2.97 -15.25
CA GLN A 154 3.09 4.04 -14.49
C GLN A 154 4.10 4.72 -13.55
#